data_cb0846e28437e2d510767ba8266358a1
#
_entry.id   cb0846e28437e2d510767ba8266358a1
#
_cell.length_a   1.000
_cell.length_b   1.000
_cell.length_c   1.000
_cell.angle_alpha   90.00
_cell.angle_beta   90.00
_cell.angle_gamma   90.00
#
_symmetry.space_group_name_H-M   'P 1'
#
loop_
_entity.id
_entity.type
_entity.pdbx_description
1 polymer ?
#
loop_
_entity_poly.entity_id
_entity_poly.type
_entity_poly.pdbx_seq_one_letter_code
_entity_poly.pdbx_strand_id
1 'polypeptide(L)'
;MNLMAQFTYDLNPVDFIIADAVGEPGKRTFYLQARAGKQSVSLVLEKQEVNNLAASVLQLLAELEEKYEDLPPIAHAKKVVYPEQPVEPSFRIGQLLIGYDEDTDRIWLIAKALMVNEEGSVIDPDDERVPSARIVTTRQQMYTMSEHALEVVSRGRPICPLCGRAIDRLGHFCPRTDGQAVPIIL
;
A
#
# COMPACT_ATOMS: atom_id res chain seq x y z
N MET A 1 -33.89 -0.68 -5.86
CA MET A 1 -33.44 0.54 -5.16
C MET A 1 -31.94 0.38 -4.98
N ASN A 2 -31.15 0.99 -5.89
CA ASN A 2 -29.71 0.87 -5.90
C ASN A 2 -29.16 1.77 -4.77
N LEU A 3 -28.87 1.19 -3.61
CA LEU A 3 -28.04 1.88 -2.60
C LEU A 3 -26.63 1.96 -3.19
N MET A 4 -26.32 3.05 -3.89
CA MET A 4 -24.94 3.40 -4.19
C MET A 4 -24.25 3.58 -2.83
N ALA A 5 -23.34 2.68 -2.50
CA ALA A 5 -22.50 2.83 -1.33
C ALA A 5 -21.81 4.19 -1.44
N GLN A 6 -22.12 5.09 -0.51
CA GLN A 6 -21.57 6.44 -0.52
C GLN A 6 -20.19 6.38 0.12
N PHE A 7 -19.15 6.44 -0.70
CA PHE A 7 -17.76 6.51 -0.21
C PHE A 7 -17.44 7.92 0.28
N THR A 8 -16.67 8.02 1.34
CA THR A 8 -16.13 9.32 1.81
C THR A 8 -15.21 9.94 0.75
N TYR A 9 -14.44 9.08 0.08
CA TYR A 9 -13.59 9.45 -1.04
C TYR A 9 -13.89 8.53 -2.22
N ASP A 10 -14.32 9.11 -3.34
CA ASP A 10 -14.59 8.37 -4.58
C ASP A 10 -13.68 8.85 -5.70
N LEU A 11 -12.59 8.13 -5.92
CA LEU A 11 -11.57 8.44 -6.91
C LEU A 11 -11.71 7.50 -8.12
N ASN A 12 -12.48 7.93 -9.12
CA ASN A 12 -12.80 7.12 -10.29
C ASN A 12 -12.85 7.96 -11.59
N PRO A 13 -11.91 7.76 -12.53
CA PRO A 13 -10.63 7.06 -12.37
C PRO A 13 -9.58 7.94 -11.64
N VAL A 14 -8.51 7.32 -11.15
CA VAL A 14 -7.39 8.07 -10.58
C VAL A 14 -6.42 8.54 -11.67
N ASP A 15 -5.85 9.73 -11.46
CA ASP A 15 -4.73 10.22 -12.25
C ASP A 15 -3.43 9.57 -11.83
N PHE A 16 -3.35 9.21 -10.54
CA PHE A 16 -2.13 8.73 -9.93
C PHE A 16 -2.43 7.88 -8.69
N ILE A 17 -1.61 6.84 -8.48
CA ILE A 17 -1.59 6.03 -7.26
C ILE A 17 -0.16 5.60 -6.95
N ILE A 18 0.22 5.67 -5.67
CA ILE A 18 1.53 5.23 -5.18
C ILE A 18 1.42 4.66 -3.76
N ALA A 19 2.22 3.66 -3.46
CA ALA A 19 2.49 3.24 -2.08
C ALA A 19 3.95 3.56 -1.75
N ASP A 20 4.16 4.41 -0.74
CA ASP A 20 5.50 4.89 -0.35
C ASP A 20 5.59 5.04 1.17
N ALA A 21 6.75 5.47 1.66
CA ALA A 21 7.00 5.65 3.09
C ALA A 21 7.73 6.96 3.37
N VAL A 22 7.32 7.63 4.44
CA VAL A 22 7.96 8.84 4.95
C VAL A 22 8.65 8.53 6.28
N GLY A 23 9.86 9.05 6.45
CA GLY A 23 10.68 8.87 7.65
C GLY A 23 11.90 7.98 7.45
N GLU A 24 12.70 7.85 8.50
CA GLU A 24 13.92 7.03 8.49
C GLU A 24 13.63 5.53 8.69
N PRO A 25 14.48 4.63 8.18
CA PRO A 25 14.36 3.19 8.43
C PRO A 25 14.19 2.87 9.92
N GLY A 26 13.10 2.18 10.26
CA GLY A 26 12.71 1.86 11.64
C GLY A 26 11.70 2.83 12.27
N LYS A 27 11.47 3.98 11.64
CA LYS A 27 10.46 4.98 12.07
C LYS A 27 9.62 5.47 10.88
N ARG A 28 9.49 4.64 9.83
CA ARG A 28 8.71 4.99 8.64
C ARG A 28 7.23 4.82 8.90
N THR A 29 6.46 5.77 8.36
CA THR A 29 5.03 5.62 8.15
C THR A 29 4.79 5.33 6.68
N PHE A 30 4.06 4.27 6.38
CA PHE A 30 3.73 3.87 5.02
C PHE A 30 2.37 4.43 4.62
N TYR A 31 2.26 4.84 3.37
CA TYR A 31 1.05 5.46 2.81
C TYR A 31 0.71 4.85 1.46
N LEU A 32 -0.59 4.64 1.24
CA LEU A 32 -1.18 4.51 -0.09
C LEU A 32 -1.80 5.86 -0.43
N GLN A 33 -1.25 6.55 -1.43
CA GLN A 33 -1.74 7.85 -1.86
C GLN A 33 -2.35 7.73 -3.25
N ALA A 34 -3.52 8.33 -3.45
CA ALA A 34 -4.20 8.38 -4.75
C ALA A 34 -4.83 9.75 -4.97
N ARG A 35 -4.92 10.17 -6.25
CA ARG A 35 -5.53 11.43 -6.65
C ARG A 35 -6.40 11.25 -7.89
N ALA A 36 -7.53 11.95 -7.91
CA ALA A 36 -8.41 12.14 -9.06
C ALA A 36 -8.76 13.63 -9.17
N GLY A 37 -8.25 14.32 -10.18
CA GLY A 37 -8.40 15.76 -10.35
C GLY A 37 -7.87 16.56 -9.14
N LYS A 38 -8.78 17.20 -8.40
CA LYS A 38 -8.43 17.98 -7.20
C LYS A 38 -8.59 17.19 -5.89
N GLN A 39 -9.15 16.00 -5.94
CA GLN A 39 -9.35 15.17 -4.76
C GLN A 39 -8.16 14.21 -4.60
N SER A 40 -7.55 14.22 -3.43
CA SER A 40 -6.51 13.28 -3.05
C SER A 40 -6.84 12.61 -1.73
N VAL A 41 -6.32 11.39 -1.55
CA VAL A 41 -6.41 10.63 -0.32
C VAL A 41 -5.06 10.04 0.02
N SER A 42 -4.68 10.10 1.29
CA SER A 42 -3.47 9.48 1.83
C SER A 42 -3.86 8.54 2.95
N LEU A 43 -3.74 7.24 2.70
CA LEU A 43 -4.17 6.17 3.60
C LEU A 43 -2.95 5.59 4.30
N VAL A 44 -2.99 5.47 5.63
CA VAL A 44 -1.90 4.92 6.44
C VAL A 44 -2.01 3.39 6.48
N LEU A 45 -0.87 2.72 6.24
CA LEU A 45 -0.72 1.27 6.35
C LEU A 45 0.51 0.89 7.18
N GLU A 46 0.54 -0.37 7.62
CA GLU A 46 1.76 -0.98 8.11
C GLU A 46 2.64 -1.49 6.96
N LYS A 47 3.94 -1.62 7.23
CA LYS A 47 4.91 -2.17 6.27
C LYS A 47 4.45 -3.51 5.66
N GLN A 48 3.94 -4.40 6.51
CA GLN A 48 3.48 -5.73 6.07
C GLN A 48 2.23 -5.65 5.20
N GLU A 49 1.33 -4.70 5.49
CA GLU A 49 0.11 -4.48 4.69
C GLU A 49 0.47 -3.96 3.29
N VAL A 50 1.45 -3.06 3.17
CA VAL A 50 1.96 -2.60 1.87
C VAL A 50 2.58 -3.76 1.08
N ASN A 51 3.39 -4.60 1.73
CA ASN A 51 3.98 -5.77 1.09
C ASN A 51 2.90 -6.75 0.60
N ASN A 52 1.91 -7.04 1.43
CA ASN A 52 0.81 -7.95 1.08
C ASN A 52 -0.05 -7.38 -0.06
N LEU A 53 -0.36 -6.09 -0.03
CA LEU A 53 -1.09 -5.42 -1.12
C LEU A 53 -0.34 -5.55 -2.43
N ALA A 54 0.95 -5.21 -2.45
CA ALA A 54 1.76 -5.29 -3.67
C ALA A 54 1.84 -6.72 -4.23
N ALA A 55 2.06 -7.71 -3.36
CA ALA A 55 2.10 -9.12 -3.77
C ALA A 55 0.74 -9.59 -4.32
N SER A 56 -0.36 -9.24 -3.65
CA SER A 56 -1.72 -9.62 -4.10
C SER A 56 -2.08 -8.97 -5.44
N VAL A 57 -1.67 -7.72 -5.66
CA VAL A 57 -1.85 -7.04 -6.95
C VAL A 57 -1.08 -7.73 -8.06
N LEU A 58 0.20 -8.03 -7.85
CA LEU A 58 1.02 -8.70 -8.88
C LEU A 58 0.49 -10.09 -9.20
N GLN A 59 0.01 -10.83 -8.19
CA GLN A 59 -0.65 -12.11 -8.40
C GLN A 59 -1.93 -11.95 -9.21
N LEU A 60 -2.81 -11.01 -8.85
CA LEU A 60 -4.03 -10.72 -9.61
C LEU A 60 -3.73 -10.38 -11.06
N LEU A 61 -2.71 -9.53 -11.32
CA LEU A 61 -2.33 -9.16 -12.68
C LEU A 61 -1.85 -10.37 -13.50
N ALA A 62 -1.07 -11.27 -12.90
CA ALA A 62 -0.62 -12.49 -13.55
C ALA A 62 -1.80 -13.45 -13.87
N GLU A 63 -2.74 -13.60 -12.94
CA GLU A 63 -3.97 -14.39 -13.15
C GLU A 63 -4.85 -13.80 -14.27
N LEU A 64 -4.92 -12.46 -14.36
CA LEU A 64 -5.66 -11.79 -15.43
C LEU A 64 -5.01 -11.99 -16.80
N GLU A 65 -3.68 -11.91 -16.90
CA GLU A 65 -2.94 -12.17 -18.15
C GLU A 65 -3.10 -13.62 -18.61
N GLU A 66 -3.16 -14.57 -17.68
CA GLU A 66 -3.41 -15.99 -18.01
C GLU A 66 -4.85 -16.25 -18.45
N LYS A 67 -5.82 -15.57 -17.79
CA LYS A 67 -7.25 -15.79 -18.04
C LYS A 67 -7.76 -15.11 -19.32
N TYR A 68 -7.19 -13.95 -19.67
CA TYR A 68 -7.68 -13.08 -20.75
C TYR A 68 -6.58 -12.80 -21.77
N GLU A 69 -6.50 -13.62 -22.81
CA GLU A 69 -5.46 -13.52 -23.88
C GLU A 69 -5.50 -12.20 -24.67
N ASP A 70 -6.65 -11.54 -24.74
CA ASP A 70 -6.86 -10.30 -25.50
C ASP A 70 -6.53 -9.02 -24.71
N LEU A 71 -6.15 -9.12 -23.43
CA LEU A 71 -5.81 -7.93 -22.65
C LEU A 71 -4.52 -7.26 -23.18
N PRO A 72 -4.52 -5.92 -23.30
CA PRO A 72 -3.30 -5.21 -23.66
C PRO A 72 -2.18 -5.52 -22.68
N PRO A 73 -0.94 -5.75 -23.15
CA PRO A 73 0.17 -6.07 -22.28
C PRO A 73 0.52 -4.90 -21.34
N ILE A 74 0.94 -5.23 -20.12
CA ILE A 74 1.44 -4.26 -19.16
C ILE A 74 2.88 -3.89 -19.54
N ALA A 75 3.18 -2.60 -19.61
CA ALA A 75 4.55 -2.15 -19.84
C ALA A 75 5.39 -2.28 -18.56
N HIS A 76 6.45 -3.06 -18.61
CA HIS A 76 7.40 -3.25 -17.50
C HIS A 76 8.42 -2.08 -17.37
N ALA A 77 8.09 -0.92 -17.93
CA ALA A 77 8.94 0.28 -17.81
C ALA A 77 8.81 0.87 -16.40
N LYS A 78 9.94 1.11 -15.75
CA LYS A 78 9.97 1.84 -14.47
C LYS A 78 9.54 3.29 -14.70
N LYS A 79 8.32 3.62 -14.31
CA LYS A 79 7.86 5.00 -14.23
C LYS A 79 8.14 5.51 -12.81
N VAL A 80 8.99 6.49 -12.68
CA VAL A 80 9.22 7.13 -11.39
C VAL A 80 8.03 8.00 -11.07
N VAL A 81 7.36 7.69 -9.98
CA VAL A 81 6.25 8.45 -9.42
C VAL A 81 6.67 8.87 -8.01
N TYR A 82 6.38 10.09 -7.62
CA TYR A 82 6.69 10.60 -6.28
C TYR A 82 5.39 10.90 -5.54
N PRO A 83 5.34 10.64 -4.21
CA PRO A 83 4.21 11.03 -3.39
C PRO A 83 4.06 12.56 -3.35
N GLU A 84 2.84 13.03 -3.30
CA GLU A 84 2.55 14.45 -3.09
C GLU A 84 2.92 14.86 -1.67
N GLN A 85 3.62 15.98 -1.53
CA GLN A 85 4.07 16.52 -0.24
C GLN A 85 3.36 17.83 0.08
N PRO A 86 3.03 18.11 1.36
CA PRO A 86 3.16 17.22 2.52
C PRO A 86 2.15 16.08 2.50
N VAL A 87 2.49 14.92 3.07
CA VAL A 87 1.56 13.79 3.18
C VAL A 87 0.69 14.00 4.41
N GLU A 88 -0.57 14.34 4.21
CA GLU A 88 -1.56 14.49 5.28
C GLU A 88 -2.44 13.23 5.33
N PRO A 89 -2.40 12.45 6.42
CA PRO A 89 -3.20 11.24 6.55
C PRO A 89 -4.69 11.52 6.53
N SER A 90 -5.44 10.86 5.64
CA SER A 90 -6.90 10.90 5.64
C SER A 90 -7.47 9.93 6.68
N PHE A 91 -6.99 8.70 6.69
CA PHE A 91 -7.27 7.70 7.73
C PHE A 91 -6.27 6.53 7.66
N ARG A 92 -6.26 5.72 8.75
CA ARG A 92 -5.56 4.44 8.77
C ARG A 92 -6.47 3.34 8.25
N ILE A 93 -5.96 2.48 7.38
CA ILE A 93 -6.72 1.35 6.83
C ILE A 93 -6.93 0.29 7.92
N GLY A 94 -8.17 -0.17 8.05
CA GLY A 94 -8.55 -1.34 8.84
C GLY A 94 -8.94 -2.53 7.96
N GLN A 95 -9.53 -2.24 6.79
CA GLN A 95 -9.88 -3.24 5.81
C GLN A 95 -9.57 -2.73 4.39
N LEU A 96 -9.01 -3.60 3.55
CA LEU A 96 -8.73 -3.32 2.16
C LEU A 96 -9.25 -4.46 1.30
N LEU A 97 -10.07 -4.13 0.30
CA LEU A 97 -10.60 -5.05 -0.69
C LEU A 97 -10.05 -4.66 -2.05
N ILE A 98 -9.78 -5.65 -2.89
CA ILE A 98 -9.35 -5.47 -4.28
C ILE A 98 -10.21 -6.32 -5.20
N GLY A 99 -10.51 -5.81 -6.38
CA GLY A 99 -11.18 -6.56 -7.43
C GLY A 99 -10.90 -5.99 -8.81
N TYR A 100 -11.36 -6.73 -9.82
CA TYR A 100 -11.22 -6.40 -11.22
C TYR A 100 -12.59 -6.30 -11.88
N ASP A 101 -12.76 -5.28 -12.69
CA ASP A 101 -13.92 -5.05 -13.53
C ASP A 101 -13.55 -5.38 -14.98
N GLU A 102 -14.12 -6.48 -15.49
CA GLU A 102 -13.87 -6.99 -16.83
C GLU A 102 -14.42 -6.06 -17.93
N ASP A 103 -15.56 -5.42 -17.68
CA ASP A 103 -16.24 -4.57 -18.67
C ASP A 103 -15.44 -3.30 -18.99
N THR A 104 -14.73 -2.78 -17.98
CA THR A 104 -13.98 -1.52 -18.12
C THR A 104 -12.46 -1.69 -18.13
N ASP A 105 -11.94 -2.91 -17.96
CA ASP A 105 -10.52 -3.21 -17.73
C ASP A 105 -9.93 -2.31 -16.62
N ARG A 106 -10.56 -2.34 -15.44
CA ARG A 106 -10.12 -1.56 -14.29
C ARG A 106 -9.97 -2.42 -13.04
N ILE A 107 -8.98 -2.05 -12.24
CA ILE A 107 -8.84 -2.57 -10.88
C ILE A 107 -9.44 -1.54 -9.93
N TRP A 108 -10.22 -2.02 -8.97
CA TRP A 108 -10.73 -1.19 -7.90
C TRP A 108 -10.20 -1.63 -6.55
N LEU A 109 -9.94 -0.66 -5.71
CA LEU A 109 -9.64 -0.83 -4.29
C LEU A 109 -10.75 -0.19 -3.47
N ILE A 110 -11.20 -0.85 -2.40
CA ILE A 110 -12.06 -0.27 -1.38
C ILE A 110 -11.32 -0.34 -0.07
N ALA A 111 -10.98 0.81 0.48
CA ALA A 111 -10.32 0.95 1.77
C ALA A 111 -11.32 1.47 2.80
N LYS A 112 -11.39 0.84 3.98
CA LYS A 112 -12.21 1.26 5.10
C LYS A 112 -11.33 1.57 6.29
N ALA A 113 -11.65 2.64 7.01
CA ALA A 113 -10.85 3.11 8.13
C ALA A 113 -10.85 2.11 9.29
N LEU A 114 -9.74 2.01 9.99
CA LEU A 114 -9.68 1.39 11.31
C LEU A 114 -10.23 2.39 12.33
N MET A 115 -11.39 2.10 12.87
CA MET A 115 -12.00 2.89 13.94
C MET A 115 -12.19 2.05 15.19
N VAL A 116 -12.01 2.67 16.35
CA VAL A 116 -12.30 2.08 17.64
C VAL A 116 -13.32 2.95 18.38
N ASN A 117 -14.19 2.33 19.15
CA ASN A 117 -15.13 3.03 20.01
C ASN A 117 -14.46 3.51 21.32
N GLU A 118 -15.20 4.19 22.17
CA GLU A 118 -14.70 4.67 23.47
C GLU A 118 -14.23 3.55 24.41
N GLU A 119 -14.73 2.34 24.21
CA GLU A 119 -14.36 1.14 24.98
C GLU A 119 -13.10 0.44 24.41
N GLY A 120 -12.51 0.95 23.30
CA GLY A 120 -11.35 0.38 22.63
C GLY A 120 -11.68 -0.82 21.72
N SER A 121 -12.94 -1.13 21.46
CA SER A 121 -13.36 -2.17 20.52
C SER A 121 -13.38 -1.65 19.10
N VAL A 122 -12.95 -2.48 18.14
CA VAL A 122 -12.97 -2.14 16.72
C VAL A 122 -14.43 -2.03 16.24
N ILE A 123 -14.74 -0.93 15.57
CA ILE A 123 -16.05 -0.70 14.93
C ILE A 123 -16.11 -1.54 13.67
N ASP A 124 -17.30 -2.10 13.38
CA ASP A 124 -17.54 -2.88 12.16
C ASP A 124 -17.19 -2.02 10.93
N PRO A 125 -16.35 -2.51 10.02
CA PRO A 125 -16.00 -1.79 8.79
C PRO A 125 -17.22 -1.43 7.92
N ASP A 126 -18.35 -2.12 8.06
CA ASP A 126 -19.58 -1.84 7.32
C ASP A 126 -20.50 -0.81 8.01
N ASP A 127 -20.11 -0.28 9.17
CA ASP A 127 -20.81 0.80 9.83
C ASP A 127 -20.72 2.10 9.00
N GLU A 128 -21.83 2.79 8.79
CA GLU A 128 -21.92 4.01 7.98
C GLU A 128 -21.02 5.15 8.48
N ARG A 129 -20.61 5.12 9.75
CA ARG A 129 -19.70 6.09 10.35
C ARG A 129 -18.25 5.88 9.97
N VAL A 130 -17.90 4.70 9.44
CA VAL A 130 -16.53 4.36 9.09
C VAL A 130 -16.15 5.01 7.75
N PRO A 131 -15.17 5.94 7.73
CA PRO A 131 -14.69 6.53 6.48
C PRO A 131 -14.21 5.45 5.50
N SER A 132 -14.53 5.65 4.21
CA SER A 132 -14.17 4.72 3.17
C SER A 132 -13.69 5.45 1.91
N ALA A 133 -12.80 4.81 1.18
CA ALA A 133 -12.30 5.28 -0.10
C ALA A 133 -12.49 4.21 -1.17
N ARG A 134 -13.07 4.58 -2.32
CA ARG A 134 -13.03 3.79 -3.55
C ARG A 134 -11.98 4.41 -4.48
N ILE A 135 -11.07 3.58 -4.98
CA ILE A 135 -9.97 3.98 -5.85
C ILE A 135 -10.04 3.09 -7.09
N VAL A 136 -10.29 3.67 -8.26
CA VAL A 136 -10.40 2.94 -9.53
C VAL A 136 -9.21 3.28 -10.42
N THR A 137 -8.47 2.25 -10.83
CA THR A 137 -7.17 2.38 -11.49
C THR A 137 -7.09 1.53 -12.76
N THR A 138 -6.04 1.73 -13.54
CA THR A 138 -5.65 0.82 -14.61
C THR A 138 -4.75 -0.30 -14.08
N ARG A 139 -4.67 -1.44 -14.79
CA ARG A 139 -3.70 -2.52 -14.51
C ARG A 139 -2.26 -1.99 -14.51
N GLN A 140 -1.93 -1.10 -15.44
CA GLN A 140 -0.61 -0.48 -15.52
C GLN A 140 -0.25 0.35 -14.29
N GLN A 141 -1.21 1.16 -13.77
CA GLN A 141 -0.99 1.94 -12.54
C GLN A 141 -0.75 1.04 -11.34
N MET A 142 -1.54 -0.04 -11.21
CA MET A 142 -1.38 -0.99 -10.11
C MET A 142 -0.07 -1.76 -10.20
N TYR A 143 0.36 -2.17 -11.39
CA TYR A 143 1.67 -2.79 -11.60
C TYR A 143 2.79 -1.86 -11.13
N THR A 144 2.79 -0.62 -11.64
CA THR A 144 3.83 0.37 -11.30
C THR A 144 3.87 0.68 -9.81
N MET A 145 2.70 0.83 -9.18
CA MET A 145 2.57 1.04 -7.74
C MET A 145 3.13 -0.13 -6.94
N SER A 146 2.81 -1.36 -7.36
CA SER A 146 3.24 -2.57 -6.64
C SER A 146 4.74 -2.80 -6.72
N GLU A 147 5.36 -2.63 -7.90
CA GLU A 147 6.81 -2.71 -8.07
C GLU A 147 7.53 -1.68 -7.19
N HIS A 148 7.05 -0.42 -7.19
CA HIS A 148 7.59 0.63 -6.33
C HIS A 148 7.41 0.30 -4.85
N ALA A 149 6.24 -0.18 -4.45
CA ALA A 149 5.94 -0.56 -3.07
C ALA A 149 6.90 -1.63 -2.54
N LEU A 150 7.18 -2.69 -3.33
CA LEU A 150 8.14 -3.74 -2.96
C LEU A 150 9.55 -3.17 -2.81
N GLU A 151 9.96 -2.26 -3.69
CA GLU A 151 11.26 -1.59 -3.58
C GLU A 151 11.33 -0.74 -2.28
N VAL A 152 10.30 0.05 -1.97
CA VAL A 152 10.23 0.85 -0.73
C VAL A 152 10.25 -0.04 0.52
N VAL A 153 9.50 -1.14 0.52
CA VAL A 153 9.48 -2.12 1.62
C VAL A 153 10.86 -2.75 1.83
N SER A 154 11.57 -3.07 0.73
CA SER A 154 12.90 -3.70 0.77
C SER A 154 13.99 -2.79 1.33
N ARG A 155 13.87 -1.48 1.18
CA ARG A 155 14.80 -0.46 1.74
C ARG A 155 14.70 -0.34 3.26
N GLY A 156 14.39 -1.43 3.97
CA GLY A 156 14.34 -1.50 5.43
C GLY A 156 15.72 -1.46 6.07
N ARG A 157 15.75 -1.59 7.42
CA ARG A 157 16.99 -1.82 8.15
C ARG A 157 17.63 -3.13 7.70
N PRO A 158 18.97 -3.18 7.51
CA PRO A 158 19.65 -4.43 7.19
C PRO A 158 19.38 -5.49 8.28
N ILE A 159 19.34 -6.73 7.88
CA ILE A 159 19.10 -7.86 8.78
C ILE A 159 20.43 -8.47 9.16
N CYS A 160 20.65 -8.73 10.44
CA CYS A 160 21.83 -9.39 10.94
C CYS A 160 21.90 -10.83 10.39
N PRO A 161 22.98 -11.22 9.70
CA PRO A 161 23.10 -12.55 9.13
C PRO A 161 23.24 -13.65 10.21
N LEU A 162 23.58 -13.26 11.44
CA LEU A 162 23.80 -14.22 12.53
C LEU A 162 22.54 -14.49 13.34
N CYS A 163 21.74 -13.45 13.66
CA CYS A 163 20.59 -13.59 14.55
C CYS A 163 19.24 -13.27 13.90
N GLY A 164 19.22 -12.79 12.64
CA GLY A 164 18.00 -12.43 11.91
C GLY A 164 17.30 -11.17 12.39
N ARG A 165 17.85 -10.44 13.36
CA ARG A 165 17.28 -9.18 13.86
C ARG A 165 17.71 -8.00 13.00
N ALA A 166 16.84 -6.97 12.92
CA ALA A 166 17.18 -5.74 12.22
C ALA A 166 18.35 -5.02 12.92
N ILE A 167 19.27 -4.49 12.13
CA ILE A 167 20.41 -3.70 12.59
C ILE A 167 20.05 -2.21 12.48
N ASP A 168 20.08 -1.50 13.59
CA ASP A 168 19.90 -0.07 13.62
C ASP A 168 21.16 0.67 13.15
N ARG A 169 21.04 1.98 12.88
CA ARG A 169 22.15 2.81 12.40
C ARG A 169 23.37 2.79 13.34
N LEU A 170 23.15 2.60 14.64
CA LEU A 170 24.19 2.47 15.67
C LEU A 170 24.55 1.01 15.97
N GLY A 171 24.06 0.06 15.18
CA GLY A 171 24.23 -1.36 15.42
C GLY A 171 23.07 -1.98 16.22
N HIS A 172 23.22 -3.22 16.62
CA HIS A 172 22.28 -3.91 17.51
C HIS A 172 23.03 -4.89 18.40
N PHE A 173 22.46 -5.20 19.55
CA PHE A 173 22.95 -6.31 20.36
C PHE A 173 22.64 -7.65 19.67
N CYS A 174 23.69 -8.37 19.31
CA CYS A 174 23.55 -9.69 18.67
C CYS A 174 23.70 -10.80 19.72
N PRO A 175 22.65 -11.54 20.09
CA PRO A 175 22.74 -12.61 21.09
C PRO A 175 23.62 -13.81 20.64
N ARG A 176 24.05 -13.83 19.38
CA ARG A 176 24.92 -14.88 18.85
C ARG A 176 26.41 -14.53 18.86
N THR A 177 26.76 -13.27 19.16
CA THR A 177 28.15 -12.81 19.19
C THR A 177 28.55 -12.24 20.54
N ASP A 178 27.66 -12.27 21.54
CA ASP A 178 27.83 -11.63 22.87
C ASP A 178 28.31 -10.15 22.80
N GLY A 179 28.01 -9.49 21.65
CA GLY A 179 28.46 -8.14 21.40
C GLY A 179 27.60 -7.37 20.39
N GLN A 180 27.96 -6.11 20.15
CA GLN A 180 27.30 -5.26 19.15
C GLN A 180 27.74 -5.65 17.74
N ALA A 181 26.79 -6.08 16.89
CA ALA A 181 27.01 -6.17 15.46
C ALA A 181 26.79 -4.78 14.83
N VAL A 182 27.80 -4.27 14.14
CA VAL A 182 27.76 -3.01 13.39
C VAL A 182 27.28 -3.28 11.96
N PRO A 183 26.45 -2.40 11.35
CA PRO A 183 26.06 -2.58 9.95
C PRO A 183 27.29 -2.55 9.04
N ILE A 184 27.43 -3.53 8.16
CA ILE A 184 28.40 -3.48 7.07
C ILE A 184 27.74 -2.64 5.97
N ILE A 185 28.29 -1.44 5.73
CA ILE A 185 27.91 -0.61 4.59
C ILE A 185 28.76 -1.11 3.41
N LEU A 186 28.09 -1.74 2.42
CA LEU A 186 28.65 -2.10 1.13
C LEU A 186 28.50 -0.94 0.15
#